data_cd11f61c48616ce1b3f1a0481230c114
#
_entry.id   cd11f61c48616ce1b3f1a0481230c114
#
_cell.length_a   1.000
_cell.length_b   1.000
_cell.length_c   1.000
_cell.angle_alpha   90.00
_cell.angle_beta   90.00
_cell.angle_gamma   90.00
#
_symmetry.space_group_name_H-M   'P 1'
#
loop_
_entity.id
_entity.type
_entity.pdbx_description
1 polymer ?
#
loop_
_entity_poly.entity_id
_entity_poly.type
_entity_poly.pdbx_seq_one_letter_code
_entity_poly.pdbx_strand_id
1 'polypeptide(L)'
;MRKKKILSCLLVPLLSANLLLSGCSHTADEPVTKSGFYFNTVISVSIYEKGSEELLDDCFALAQKYEGYFSNTIPDSDISKINDAGGAPVTVHDETIELLKTGIAYGDLSGGKFDITIGRLSDLWDISTKALLDHTDVSMIPSDADIQAALATVDYREIQIDGNTVTL
;
A
#
# COMPACT_ATOMS: atom_id res chain seq x y z
N MET A 1 -29.22 69.86 5.09
CA MET A 1 -28.22 69.35 4.12
C MET A 1 -27.13 68.49 4.73
N ARG A 2 -26.72 68.64 6.00
CA ARG A 2 -25.66 67.86 6.66
C ARG A 2 -26.05 66.38 6.88
N LYS A 3 -27.29 66.05 7.25
CA LYS A 3 -27.74 64.65 7.51
C LYS A 3 -27.71 63.73 6.27
N LYS A 4 -27.97 64.28 5.08
CA LYS A 4 -27.92 63.49 3.81
C LYS A 4 -26.49 63.15 3.40
N LYS A 5 -25.50 63.98 3.73
CA LYS A 5 -24.08 63.72 3.42
C LYS A 5 -23.47 62.63 4.36
N ILE A 6 -23.92 62.61 5.62
CA ILE A 6 -23.45 61.61 6.59
C ILE A 6 -24.03 60.21 6.25
N LEU A 7 -25.27 60.13 5.80
CA LEU A 7 -25.91 58.89 5.39
C LEU A 7 -25.25 58.32 4.13
N SER A 8 -24.83 59.17 3.19
CA SER A 8 -24.12 58.73 1.97
C SER A 8 -22.69 58.25 2.28
N CYS A 9 -21.97 58.85 3.25
CA CYS A 9 -20.64 58.41 3.65
C CYS A 9 -20.64 57.08 4.41
N LEU A 10 -21.74 56.67 5.06
CA LEU A 10 -21.88 55.38 5.73
C LEU A 10 -22.37 54.26 4.79
N LEU A 11 -23.12 54.58 3.74
CA LEU A 11 -23.63 53.58 2.79
C LEU A 11 -22.55 53.03 1.85
N VAL A 12 -21.55 53.85 1.48
CA VAL A 12 -20.48 53.47 0.55
C VAL A 12 -19.56 52.41 1.15
N PRO A 13 -19.04 52.50 2.39
CA PRO A 13 -18.22 51.44 2.96
C PRO A 13 -19.02 50.15 3.29
N LEU A 14 -20.34 50.27 3.54
CA LEU A 14 -21.18 49.10 3.76
C LEU A 14 -21.44 48.31 2.46
N LEU A 15 -21.54 49.00 1.31
CA LEU A 15 -21.66 48.34 0.02
C LEU A 15 -20.36 47.75 -0.46
N SER A 16 -19.20 48.37 -0.16
CA SER A 16 -17.89 47.82 -0.52
C SER A 16 -17.49 46.63 0.36
N ALA A 17 -17.95 46.53 1.60
CA ALA A 17 -17.73 45.39 2.46
C ALA A 17 -18.42 44.12 1.94
N ASN A 18 -19.58 44.23 1.30
CA ASN A 18 -20.27 43.07 0.71
C ASN A 18 -19.60 42.54 -0.56
N LEU A 19 -18.86 43.38 -1.31
CA LEU A 19 -18.08 42.96 -2.48
C LEU A 19 -16.80 42.17 -2.11
N LEU A 20 -16.29 42.35 -0.89
CA LEU A 20 -15.10 41.60 -0.42
C LEU A 20 -15.44 40.21 0.14
N LEU A 21 -16.71 39.93 0.45
CA LEU A 21 -17.16 38.62 0.92
C LEU A 21 -17.58 37.68 -0.21
N SER A 22 -17.57 38.10 -1.46
CA SER A 22 -17.88 37.26 -2.63
C SER A 22 -16.67 36.43 -3.11
N GLY A 23 -15.61 36.38 -2.33
CA GLY A 23 -14.39 35.61 -2.64
C GLY A 23 -14.53 34.17 -2.28
N CYS A 24 -14.40 33.28 -3.29
CA CYS A 24 -14.19 31.86 -3.18
C CYS A 24 -15.38 30.99 -2.74
N SER A 25 -16.47 31.02 -3.48
CA SER A 25 -17.23 29.77 -3.63
C SER A 25 -16.69 28.99 -4.86
N HIS A 26 -15.42 28.58 -4.79
CA HIS A 26 -15.00 27.45 -5.59
C HIS A 26 -15.58 26.24 -4.85
N THR A 27 -16.76 25.80 -5.21
CA THR A 27 -17.20 24.45 -4.90
C THR A 27 -16.26 23.56 -5.69
N ALA A 28 -15.13 23.17 -5.06
CA ALA A 28 -14.37 22.03 -5.56
C ALA A 28 -15.39 20.89 -5.64
N ASP A 29 -15.60 20.35 -6.82
CA ASP A 29 -16.42 19.15 -6.99
C ASP A 29 -15.88 18.13 -5.97
N GLU A 30 -16.77 17.53 -5.17
CA GLU A 30 -16.33 16.50 -4.22
C GLU A 30 -15.72 15.35 -5.02
N PRO A 31 -14.58 14.80 -4.57
CA PRO A 31 -13.95 13.70 -5.28
C PRO A 31 -14.85 12.47 -5.26
N VAL A 32 -14.94 11.79 -6.38
CA VAL A 32 -15.54 10.45 -6.43
C VAL A 32 -14.54 9.48 -5.83
N THR A 33 -14.93 8.82 -4.74
CA THR A 33 -14.06 7.90 -3.99
C THR A 33 -14.66 6.51 -3.96
N LYS A 34 -13.83 5.50 -4.21
CA LYS A 34 -14.15 4.09 -4.02
C LYS A 34 -13.11 3.46 -3.11
N SER A 35 -13.55 2.55 -2.24
CA SER A 35 -12.67 1.80 -1.33
C SER A 35 -12.86 0.30 -1.53
N GLY A 36 -11.78 -0.46 -1.35
CA GLY A 36 -11.77 -1.91 -1.39
C GLY A 36 -10.73 -2.48 -0.42
N PHE A 37 -10.77 -3.78 -0.20
CA PHE A 37 -9.80 -4.49 0.63
C PHE A 37 -8.92 -5.36 -0.26
N TYR A 38 -7.63 -4.98 -0.39
CA TYR A 38 -6.61 -5.67 -1.18
C TYR A 38 -5.27 -5.59 -0.45
N PHE A 39 -4.38 -6.55 -0.71
CA PHE A 39 -3.05 -6.64 -0.06
C PHE A 39 -3.12 -6.58 1.47
N ASN A 40 -4.16 -7.23 2.02
CA ASN A 40 -4.44 -7.26 3.46
C ASN A 40 -4.61 -5.87 4.11
N THR A 41 -5.05 -4.87 3.33
CA THR A 41 -5.32 -3.51 3.79
C THR A 41 -6.49 -2.87 3.05
N VAL A 42 -6.98 -1.74 3.57
CA VAL A 42 -7.99 -0.94 2.90
C VAL A 42 -7.29 0.03 1.94
N ILE A 43 -7.67 -0.04 0.67
CA ILE A 43 -7.23 0.89 -0.37
C ILE A 43 -8.40 1.80 -0.72
N SER A 44 -8.15 3.11 -0.72
CA SER A 44 -9.12 4.12 -1.16
C SER A 44 -8.52 4.92 -2.32
N VAL A 45 -9.25 4.98 -3.42
CA VAL A 45 -8.87 5.75 -4.62
C VAL A 45 -9.88 6.87 -4.81
N SER A 46 -9.40 8.10 -4.98
CA SER A 46 -10.22 9.30 -5.16
C SER A 46 -9.84 10.00 -6.45
N ILE A 47 -10.84 10.35 -7.25
CA ILE A 47 -10.67 11.16 -8.48
C ILE A 47 -11.19 12.56 -8.18
N TYR A 48 -10.33 13.56 -8.27
CA TYR A 48 -10.62 14.98 -7.98
C TYR A 48 -11.10 15.75 -9.21
N GLU A 49 -10.91 15.21 -10.38
CA GLU A 49 -11.44 15.76 -11.63
C GLU A 49 -12.73 15.02 -12.02
N LYS A 50 -13.49 15.56 -12.97
CA LYS A 50 -14.65 14.83 -13.53
C LYS A 50 -14.17 13.58 -14.21
N GLY A 51 -14.13 12.50 -13.44
CA GLY A 51 -13.76 11.17 -13.86
C GLY A 51 -14.98 10.24 -13.89
N SER A 52 -14.85 9.10 -14.55
CA SER A 52 -15.86 8.08 -14.57
C SER A 52 -15.64 7.10 -13.41
N GLU A 53 -16.73 6.55 -12.88
CA GLU A 53 -16.66 5.42 -11.94
C GLU A 53 -15.94 4.22 -12.58
N GLU A 54 -15.98 4.08 -13.90
CA GLU A 54 -15.28 3.06 -14.67
C GLU A 54 -13.77 3.08 -14.42
N LEU A 55 -13.16 4.27 -14.33
CA LEU A 55 -11.71 4.38 -14.01
C LEU A 55 -11.38 3.87 -12.61
N LEU A 56 -12.29 4.06 -11.63
CA LEU A 56 -12.13 3.49 -10.29
C LEU A 56 -12.25 1.97 -10.33
N ASP A 57 -13.18 1.43 -11.14
CA ASP A 57 -13.32 -0.01 -11.32
C ASP A 57 -12.06 -0.61 -11.95
N ASP A 58 -11.48 0.04 -12.94
CA ASP A 58 -10.21 -0.37 -13.55
C ASP A 58 -9.06 -0.37 -12.53
N CYS A 59 -8.96 0.62 -11.66
CA CYS A 59 -7.97 0.66 -10.59
C CYS A 59 -8.10 -0.55 -9.65
N PHE A 60 -9.33 -0.91 -9.26
CA PHE A 60 -9.56 -2.06 -8.39
C PHE A 60 -9.39 -3.39 -9.09
N ALA A 61 -9.72 -3.49 -10.38
CA ALA A 61 -9.41 -4.66 -11.20
C ALA A 61 -7.89 -4.89 -11.29
N LEU A 62 -7.12 -3.81 -11.41
CA LEU A 62 -5.65 -3.87 -11.40
C LEU A 62 -5.11 -4.29 -10.02
N ALA A 63 -5.66 -3.75 -8.92
CA ALA A 63 -5.29 -4.16 -7.58
C ALA A 63 -5.55 -5.65 -7.35
N GLN A 64 -6.72 -6.14 -7.77
CA GLN A 64 -7.08 -7.56 -7.68
C GLN A 64 -6.13 -8.45 -8.50
N LYS A 65 -5.77 -8.02 -9.73
CA LYS A 65 -4.81 -8.73 -10.58
C LYS A 65 -3.47 -8.90 -9.87
N TYR A 66 -2.91 -7.80 -9.34
CA TYR A 66 -1.61 -7.84 -8.68
C TYR A 66 -1.64 -8.57 -7.34
N GLU A 67 -2.74 -8.49 -6.59
CA GLU A 67 -2.91 -9.31 -5.40
C GLU A 67 -2.87 -10.81 -5.74
N GLY A 68 -3.51 -11.21 -6.85
CA GLY A 68 -3.46 -12.58 -7.37
C GLY A 68 -2.04 -13.04 -7.75
N TYR A 69 -1.13 -12.12 -8.04
CA TYR A 69 0.28 -12.46 -8.33
C TYR A 69 1.16 -12.44 -7.08
N PHE A 70 0.99 -11.40 -6.23
CA PHE A 70 1.97 -11.05 -5.19
C PHE A 70 1.59 -11.48 -3.79
N SER A 71 0.37 -11.98 -3.57
CA SER A 71 -0.06 -12.43 -2.25
C SER A 71 0.76 -13.66 -1.81
N ASN A 72 1.18 -13.66 -0.54
CA ASN A 72 1.72 -14.84 0.10
C ASN A 72 0.67 -15.69 0.84
N THR A 73 -0.62 -15.29 0.77
CA THR A 73 -1.73 -15.95 1.46
C THR A 73 -2.81 -16.47 0.51
N ILE A 74 -2.86 -15.98 -0.73
CA ILE A 74 -3.78 -16.50 -1.74
C ILE A 74 -3.14 -17.75 -2.37
N PRO A 75 -3.79 -18.91 -2.30
CA PRO A 75 -3.34 -20.11 -2.98
C PRO A 75 -3.19 -19.84 -4.50
N ASP A 76 -2.22 -20.48 -5.11
CA ASP A 76 -1.93 -20.35 -6.55
C ASP A 76 -1.46 -18.96 -7.04
N SER A 77 -1.23 -17.99 -6.16
CA SER A 77 -0.47 -16.80 -6.51
C SER A 77 0.98 -17.17 -6.86
N ASP A 78 1.68 -16.30 -7.59
CA ASP A 78 3.07 -16.57 -7.96
C ASP A 78 3.97 -16.69 -6.72
N ILE A 79 3.79 -15.79 -5.76
CA ILE A 79 4.59 -15.81 -4.51
C ILE A 79 4.29 -17.06 -3.68
N SER A 80 3.01 -17.46 -3.55
CA SER A 80 2.67 -18.69 -2.84
C SER A 80 3.26 -19.92 -3.53
N LYS A 81 3.21 -20.00 -4.86
CA LYS A 81 3.85 -21.08 -5.63
C LYS A 81 5.36 -21.16 -5.40
N ILE A 82 6.05 -20.01 -5.39
CA ILE A 82 7.49 -19.97 -5.12
C ILE A 82 7.76 -20.48 -3.70
N ASN A 83 7.01 -19.99 -2.70
CA ASN A 83 7.19 -20.38 -1.30
C ASN A 83 6.93 -21.88 -1.07
N ASP A 84 5.97 -22.45 -1.78
CA ASP A 84 5.56 -23.85 -1.62
C ASP A 84 6.41 -24.81 -2.47
N ALA A 85 7.23 -24.30 -3.39
CA ALA A 85 7.99 -25.13 -4.33
C ALA A 85 9.13 -25.92 -3.71
N GLY A 86 9.59 -25.55 -2.50
CA GLY A 86 10.65 -26.25 -1.78
C GLY A 86 11.95 -26.36 -2.59
N GLY A 87 12.32 -25.32 -3.31
CA GLY A 87 13.52 -25.28 -4.16
C GLY A 87 13.30 -25.74 -5.61
N ALA A 88 12.10 -26.13 -5.99
CA ALA A 88 11.81 -26.46 -7.38
C ALA A 88 11.58 -25.18 -8.22
N PRO A 89 11.95 -25.18 -9.51
CA PRO A 89 11.72 -24.01 -10.38
C PRO A 89 10.21 -23.79 -10.61
N VAL A 90 9.79 -22.49 -10.53
CA VAL A 90 8.40 -22.05 -10.74
C VAL A 90 8.35 -21.00 -11.83
N THR A 91 7.48 -21.17 -12.81
CA THR A 91 7.22 -20.15 -13.83
C THR A 91 6.18 -19.16 -13.31
N VAL A 92 6.49 -17.87 -13.41
CA VAL A 92 5.70 -16.76 -12.87
C VAL A 92 5.46 -15.68 -13.92
N HIS A 93 4.61 -14.69 -13.61
CA HIS A 93 4.33 -13.56 -14.49
C HIS A 93 5.52 -12.58 -14.54
N ASP A 94 5.61 -11.84 -15.66
CA ASP A 94 6.67 -10.84 -15.87
C ASP A 94 6.69 -9.80 -14.74
N GLU A 95 5.52 -9.39 -14.27
CA GLU A 95 5.37 -8.42 -13.18
C GLU A 95 5.95 -8.95 -11.86
N THR A 96 5.84 -10.26 -11.62
CA THR A 96 6.46 -10.91 -10.44
C THR A 96 7.97 -10.92 -10.56
N ILE A 97 8.51 -11.17 -11.77
CA ILE A 97 9.96 -11.08 -12.02
C ILE A 97 10.48 -9.66 -11.77
N GLU A 98 9.76 -8.62 -12.22
CA GLU A 98 10.16 -7.23 -11.97
C GLU A 98 10.13 -6.88 -10.48
N LEU A 99 9.11 -7.36 -9.76
CA LEU A 99 9.01 -7.17 -8.31
C LEU A 99 10.18 -7.83 -7.58
N LEU A 100 10.51 -9.09 -7.90
CA LEU A 100 11.62 -9.81 -7.28
C LEU A 100 12.97 -9.14 -7.58
N LYS A 101 13.22 -8.74 -8.82
CA LYS A 101 14.44 -7.99 -9.19
C LYS A 101 14.55 -6.66 -8.42
N THR A 102 13.43 -5.97 -8.25
CA THR A 102 13.39 -4.75 -7.44
C THR A 102 13.74 -5.05 -5.98
N GLY A 103 13.16 -6.11 -5.41
CA GLY A 103 13.47 -6.54 -4.04
C GLY A 103 14.95 -6.88 -3.85
N ILE A 104 15.55 -7.63 -4.78
CA ILE A 104 16.99 -7.95 -4.78
C ILE A 104 17.83 -6.67 -4.82
N ALA A 105 17.48 -5.72 -5.71
CA ALA A 105 18.20 -4.45 -5.82
C ALA A 105 18.15 -3.62 -4.51
N TYR A 106 17.04 -3.63 -3.79
CA TYR A 106 16.93 -2.99 -2.48
C TYR A 106 17.72 -3.77 -1.40
N GLY A 107 17.78 -5.09 -1.50
CA GLY A 107 18.68 -5.91 -0.68
C GLY A 107 20.14 -5.45 -0.83
N ASP A 108 20.62 -5.33 -2.05
CA ASP A 108 21.98 -4.83 -2.35
C ASP A 108 22.18 -3.40 -1.86
N LEU A 109 21.26 -2.48 -2.17
CA LEU A 109 21.33 -1.07 -1.78
C LEU A 109 21.39 -0.89 -0.26
N SER A 110 20.68 -1.71 0.50
CA SER A 110 20.63 -1.66 1.95
C SER A 110 21.79 -2.38 2.65
N GLY A 111 22.63 -3.10 1.89
CA GLY A 111 23.67 -3.97 2.44
C GLY A 111 23.08 -5.14 3.23
N GLY A 112 21.97 -5.70 2.74
CA GLY A 112 21.28 -6.86 3.32
C GLY A 112 20.38 -6.52 4.52
N LYS A 113 20.11 -5.24 4.80
CA LYS A 113 19.17 -4.84 5.88
C LYS A 113 17.69 -4.94 5.45
N PHE A 114 17.45 -4.92 4.17
CA PHE A 114 16.18 -5.24 3.55
C PHE A 114 16.33 -6.59 2.84
N ASP A 115 15.49 -7.53 3.17
CA ASP A 115 15.53 -8.88 2.59
C ASP A 115 14.10 -9.39 2.34
N ILE A 116 13.80 -9.72 1.10
CA ILE A 116 12.46 -10.18 0.69
C ILE A 116 12.23 -11.66 1.00
N THR A 117 13.25 -12.41 1.46
CA THR A 117 13.13 -13.81 1.88
C THR A 117 12.80 -13.97 3.36
N ILE A 118 12.52 -12.88 4.07
CA ILE A 118 12.22 -12.85 5.51
C ILE A 118 10.90 -13.55 5.91
N GLY A 119 10.14 -14.07 4.96
CA GLY A 119 8.79 -14.60 5.17
C GLY A 119 8.69 -15.57 6.33
N ARG A 120 9.53 -16.62 6.38
CA ARG A 120 9.52 -17.62 7.46
C ARG A 120 9.77 -17.02 8.85
N LEU A 121 10.63 -16.02 8.94
CA LEU A 121 10.87 -15.32 10.19
C LEU A 121 9.67 -14.45 10.59
N SER A 122 9.04 -13.78 9.63
CA SER A 122 7.82 -13.00 9.84
C SER A 122 6.66 -13.88 10.32
N ASP A 123 6.47 -15.03 9.69
CA ASP A 123 5.42 -16.00 10.06
C ASP A 123 5.65 -16.58 11.44
N LEU A 124 6.91 -16.86 11.81
CA LEU A 124 7.27 -17.33 13.14
C LEU A 124 6.88 -16.34 14.24
N TRP A 125 7.08 -15.05 13.99
CA TRP A 125 6.67 -13.99 14.92
C TRP A 125 5.16 -13.76 14.92
N ASP A 126 4.47 -13.94 13.80
CA ASP A 126 3.01 -13.80 13.63
C ASP A 126 2.45 -12.56 14.35
N ILE A 127 3.08 -11.42 14.09
CA ILE A 127 2.81 -10.16 14.80
C ILE A 127 1.36 -9.72 14.61
N SER A 128 0.81 -9.92 13.41
CA SER A 128 -0.55 -9.49 13.06
C SER A 128 -1.63 -10.19 13.89
N THR A 129 -1.48 -11.51 14.12
CA THR A 129 -2.40 -12.27 14.95
C THR A 129 -2.14 -12.04 16.43
N LYS A 130 -0.87 -12.06 16.84
CA LYS A 130 -0.47 -11.92 18.24
C LYS A 130 -0.69 -10.50 18.78
N ALA A 131 -0.67 -9.47 17.94
CA ALA A 131 -0.96 -8.10 18.35
C ALA A 131 -2.39 -7.91 18.93
N LEU A 132 -3.30 -8.84 18.64
CA LEU A 132 -4.67 -8.84 19.18
C LEU A 132 -4.81 -9.62 20.49
N LEU A 133 -3.75 -10.28 20.95
CA LEU A 133 -3.73 -11.12 22.14
C LEU A 133 -3.16 -10.36 23.35
N ASP A 134 -3.11 -11.05 24.49
CA ASP A 134 -2.51 -10.48 25.72
C ASP A 134 -1.01 -10.31 25.56
N HIS A 135 -0.53 -9.08 25.48
CA HIS A 135 0.88 -8.74 25.32
C HIS A 135 1.77 -9.12 26.55
N THR A 136 1.18 -9.59 27.62
CA THR A 136 1.93 -10.05 28.82
C THR A 136 2.32 -11.53 28.74
N ASP A 137 1.78 -12.27 27.76
CA ASP A 137 2.08 -13.71 27.59
C ASP A 137 3.39 -13.90 26.82
N VAL A 138 4.48 -14.08 27.56
CA VAL A 138 5.81 -14.34 27.01
C VAL A 138 5.95 -15.73 26.35
N SER A 139 4.97 -16.63 26.55
CA SER A 139 4.98 -17.95 25.88
C SER A 139 4.79 -17.86 24.37
N MET A 140 4.31 -16.71 23.88
CA MET A 140 4.16 -16.42 22.45
C MET A 140 5.45 -15.95 21.76
N ILE A 141 6.50 -15.67 22.52
CA ILE A 141 7.82 -15.32 21.98
C ILE A 141 8.46 -16.60 21.42
N PRO A 142 8.86 -16.62 20.15
CA PRO A 142 9.54 -17.77 19.57
C PRO A 142 10.84 -18.10 20.33
N SER A 143 11.20 -19.38 20.38
CA SER A 143 12.46 -19.77 20.99
C SER A 143 13.66 -19.28 20.17
N ASP A 144 14.81 -19.07 20.82
CA ASP A 144 16.05 -18.69 20.13
C ASP A 144 16.42 -19.70 19.05
N ALA A 145 16.16 -20.98 19.27
CA ALA A 145 16.44 -22.05 18.30
C ALA A 145 15.58 -21.90 17.04
N ASP A 146 14.28 -21.60 17.20
CA ASP A 146 13.36 -21.40 16.07
C ASP A 146 13.72 -20.12 15.31
N ILE A 147 14.08 -19.05 16.03
CA ILE A 147 14.56 -17.79 15.42
C ILE A 147 15.81 -18.06 14.58
N GLN A 148 16.81 -18.77 15.10
CA GLN A 148 18.03 -19.07 14.36
C GLN A 148 17.75 -19.97 13.15
N ALA A 149 16.84 -20.93 13.26
CA ALA A 149 16.44 -21.79 12.15
C ALA A 149 15.73 -20.98 11.03
N ALA A 150 14.87 -20.02 11.39
CA ALA A 150 14.22 -19.15 10.43
C ALA A 150 15.21 -18.15 9.79
N LEU A 151 16.13 -17.57 10.58
CA LEU A 151 17.18 -16.68 10.08
C LEU A 151 18.10 -17.36 9.07
N ALA A 152 18.36 -18.65 9.21
CA ALA A 152 19.20 -19.40 8.28
C ALA A 152 18.61 -19.52 6.86
N THR A 153 17.33 -19.16 6.68
CA THR A 153 16.65 -19.15 5.37
C THR A 153 16.49 -17.74 4.79
N VAL A 154 17.09 -16.71 5.43
CA VAL A 154 16.99 -15.32 5.00
C VAL A 154 18.26 -14.95 4.23
N ASP A 155 18.20 -15.00 2.92
CA ASP A 155 19.23 -14.49 2.01
C ASP A 155 18.63 -14.25 0.61
N TYR A 156 18.30 -13.01 0.27
CA TYR A 156 17.75 -12.66 -1.03
C TYR A 156 18.65 -13.02 -2.22
N ARG A 157 19.95 -13.26 -1.99
CA ARG A 157 20.93 -13.65 -3.03
C ARG A 157 20.76 -15.08 -3.49
N GLU A 158 20.03 -15.90 -2.72
CA GLU A 158 19.67 -17.28 -3.11
C GLU A 158 18.55 -17.31 -4.15
N ILE A 159 17.85 -16.19 -4.39
CA ILE A 159 16.80 -16.12 -5.41
C ILE A 159 17.46 -16.19 -6.80
N GLN A 160 17.17 -17.25 -7.52
CA GLN A 160 17.65 -17.46 -8.88
C GLN A 160 16.51 -17.15 -9.88
N ILE A 161 16.80 -16.34 -10.89
CA ILE A 161 15.84 -15.95 -11.94
C ILE A 161 16.44 -16.29 -13.29
N ASP A 162 15.75 -17.15 -14.05
CA ASP A 162 16.07 -17.48 -15.45
C ASP A 162 14.83 -17.26 -16.32
N GLY A 163 14.83 -16.16 -17.10
CA GLY A 163 13.62 -15.70 -17.79
C GLY A 163 12.48 -15.46 -16.82
N ASN A 164 11.39 -16.20 -16.96
CA ASN A 164 10.22 -16.17 -16.09
C ASN A 164 10.22 -17.28 -15.05
N THR A 165 11.33 -17.98 -14.87
CA THR A 165 11.44 -19.07 -13.90
C THR A 165 12.22 -18.60 -12.68
N VAL A 166 11.66 -18.86 -11.50
CA VAL A 166 12.24 -18.53 -10.20
C VAL A 166 12.51 -19.80 -9.43
N THR A 167 13.67 -19.84 -8.75
CA THR A 167 14.03 -20.90 -7.79
C THR A 167 14.49 -20.22 -6.50
N LEU A 168 14.01 -20.71 -5.34
CA LEU A 168 14.34 -20.21 -4.00
C LEU A 168 14.46 -21.38 -3.02
#